data_2da869e0d5a815c90d58c3f12797faac
#
_entry.id   2da869e0d5a815c90d58c3f12797faac
#
_cell.length_a   1.000
_cell.length_b   1.000
_cell.length_c   1.000
_cell.angle_alpha   90.00
_cell.angle_beta   90.00
_cell.angle_gamma   90.00
#
_symmetry.space_group_name_H-M   'P 1'
#
loop_
_entity.id
_entity.type
_entity.pdbx_description
1 polymer ?
#
loop_
_entity_poly.entity_id
_entity_poly.type
_entity_poly.pdbx_seq_one_letter_code
_entity_poly.pdbx_strand_id
1 'polypeptide(L)'
;YGIVDDRTMMEVISGQYLGTPDAHGFFTGYWYPLLVAGLYRAVRNVDWYALGYIFLQVCCMGLMAWRLTELQERREDCDRLAGRPGRKIHIWPLALIVLWMILDIKPMTQLSFTTTAAVVAVTVIFWYMTAEEIQIRDLVLLTVLCFLSIELRFSVFCMILPVCGLLWLLRVWENKGADKKNLWIPIAPVLAA
;
A
#
# COMPACT_ATOMS: atom_id res chain seq x y z
N TYR A 1 1.08 -19.27 -8.17
CA TYR A 1 0.02 -19.00 -7.19
C TYR A 1 0.28 -19.86 -5.95
N GLY A 2 0.35 -19.20 -4.78
CA GLY A 2 0.80 -19.87 -3.54
C GLY A 2 -0.26 -20.65 -2.81
N ILE A 3 -1.54 -20.43 -3.09
CA ILE A 3 -2.67 -21.02 -2.38
C ILE A 3 -3.73 -21.41 -3.41
N VAL A 4 -4.46 -22.48 -3.11
CA VAL A 4 -5.57 -23.00 -3.98
C VAL A 4 -6.59 -21.89 -4.27
N ASP A 5 -6.87 -21.03 -3.29
CA ASP A 5 -7.82 -19.92 -3.41
C ASP A 5 -7.40 -18.88 -4.47
N ASP A 6 -6.10 -18.54 -4.53
CA ASP A 6 -5.58 -17.57 -5.52
C ASP A 6 -5.74 -18.10 -6.94
N ARG A 7 -5.51 -19.40 -7.13
CA ARG A 7 -5.68 -20.06 -8.42
C ARG A 7 -7.14 -20.05 -8.85
N THR A 8 -8.04 -20.43 -7.95
CA THR A 8 -9.49 -20.43 -8.23
C THR A 8 -9.99 -19.02 -8.56
N MET A 9 -9.52 -18.01 -7.82
CA MET A 9 -9.84 -16.61 -8.09
C MET A 9 -9.37 -16.18 -9.48
N MET A 10 -8.14 -16.52 -9.85
CA MET A 10 -7.61 -16.23 -11.18
C MET A 10 -8.43 -16.93 -12.27
N GLU A 11 -8.78 -18.20 -12.10
CA GLU A 11 -9.58 -18.96 -13.06
C GLU A 11 -10.98 -18.37 -13.26
N VAL A 12 -11.63 -17.86 -12.20
CA VAL A 12 -12.93 -17.17 -12.27
C VAL A 12 -12.77 -15.81 -12.96
N ILE A 13 -11.84 -14.96 -12.51
CA ILE A 13 -11.67 -13.60 -13.03
C ILE A 13 -11.20 -13.62 -14.49
N SER A 14 -10.34 -14.58 -14.87
CA SER A 14 -9.89 -14.73 -16.26
C SER A 14 -10.96 -15.36 -17.19
N GLY A 15 -12.00 -15.97 -16.62
CA GLY A 15 -13.02 -16.70 -17.36
C GLY A 15 -12.61 -18.11 -17.76
N GLN A 16 -11.51 -18.66 -17.25
CA GLN A 16 -11.11 -20.05 -17.51
C GLN A 16 -12.11 -21.04 -16.89
N TYR A 17 -12.68 -20.68 -15.75
CA TYR A 17 -13.65 -21.54 -15.06
C TYR A 17 -15.08 -21.42 -15.63
N LEU A 18 -15.54 -20.19 -15.90
CA LEU A 18 -16.92 -19.91 -16.33
C LEU A 18 -17.09 -19.73 -17.85
N GLY A 19 -15.98 -19.74 -18.61
CA GLY A 19 -15.96 -19.44 -20.05
C GLY A 19 -16.00 -17.95 -20.38
N THR A 20 -16.37 -17.09 -19.43
CA THR A 20 -16.38 -15.63 -19.54
C THR A 20 -15.77 -15.00 -18.29
N PRO A 21 -14.94 -13.94 -18.43
CA PRO A 21 -14.38 -13.23 -17.28
C PRO A 21 -15.47 -12.69 -16.36
N ASP A 22 -15.38 -13.01 -15.05
CA ASP A 22 -16.34 -12.60 -14.03
C ASP A 22 -15.62 -11.81 -12.92
N ALA A 23 -16.30 -10.78 -12.41
CA ALA A 23 -15.80 -9.93 -11.33
C ALA A 23 -16.15 -10.44 -9.91
N HIS A 24 -16.95 -11.50 -9.79
CA HIS A 24 -17.39 -12.02 -8.50
C HIS A 24 -16.32 -12.95 -7.90
N GLY A 25 -15.39 -12.36 -7.16
CA GLY A 25 -14.39 -13.11 -6.37
C GLY A 25 -14.91 -13.51 -5.00
N PHE A 26 -14.40 -14.61 -4.43
CA PHE A 26 -14.87 -15.13 -3.13
C PHE A 26 -14.33 -14.35 -1.92
N PHE A 27 -13.14 -13.72 -2.03
CA PHE A 27 -12.43 -13.12 -0.89
C PHE A 27 -11.99 -11.68 -1.12
N THR A 28 -12.22 -11.15 -2.32
CA THR A 28 -11.88 -9.79 -2.74
C THR A 28 -13.14 -8.95 -2.88
N GLY A 29 -13.00 -7.63 -2.85
CA GLY A 29 -14.07 -6.71 -3.21
C GLY A 29 -14.46 -6.86 -4.67
N TYR A 30 -15.34 -6.00 -5.14
CA TYR A 30 -15.90 -6.08 -6.49
C TYR A 30 -15.10 -5.28 -7.53
N TRP A 31 -14.58 -4.11 -7.16
CA TRP A 31 -14.02 -3.15 -8.12
C TRP A 31 -12.69 -3.58 -8.72
N TYR A 32 -11.79 -4.14 -7.88
CA TYR A 32 -10.51 -4.63 -8.37
C TYR A 32 -10.67 -5.83 -9.32
N PRO A 33 -11.44 -6.89 -8.99
CA PRO A 33 -11.74 -7.97 -9.92
C PRO A 33 -12.46 -7.49 -11.20
N LEU A 34 -13.35 -6.51 -11.10
CA LEU A 34 -14.04 -5.94 -12.26
C LEU A 34 -13.07 -5.31 -13.26
N LEU A 35 -12.09 -4.54 -12.75
CA LEU A 35 -11.03 -3.95 -13.57
C LEU A 35 -10.22 -5.05 -14.27
N VAL A 36 -9.78 -6.05 -13.51
CA VAL A 36 -8.95 -7.16 -14.04
C VAL A 36 -9.75 -8.01 -15.04
N ALA A 37 -11.01 -8.33 -14.75
CA ALA A 37 -11.89 -9.04 -15.69
C ALA A 37 -12.12 -8.24 -16.98
N GLY A 38 -12.21 -6.90 -16.87
CA GLY A 38 -12.27 -6.00 -18.03
C GLY A 38 -11.03 -6.12 -18.93
N LEU A 39 -9.84 -6.19 -18.32
CA LEU A 39 -8.57 -6.38 -19.04
C LEU A 39 -8.51 -7.77 -19.73
N TYR A 40 -8.99 -8.83 -19.08
CA TYR A 40 -9.08 -10.15 -19.70
C TYR A 40 -10.08 -10.20 -20.85
N ARG A 41 -11.18 -9.40 -20.81
CA ARG A 41 -12.10 -9.27 -21.95
C ARG A 41 -11.43 -8.59 -23.15
N ALA A 42 -10.54 -7.63 -22.90
CA ALA A 42 -9.80 -6.92 -23.94
C ALA A 42 -8.67 -7.77 -24.53
N VAL A 43 -7.87 -8.41 -23.67
CA VAL A 43 -6.69 -9.21 -24.08
C VAL A 43 -6.60 -10.47 -23.20
N ARG A 44 -6.99 -11.62 -23.75
CA ARG A 44 -7.09 -12.89 -23.02
C ARG A 44 -5.75 -13.59 -22.76
N ASN A 45 -4.72 -13.31 -23.55
CA ASN A 45 -3.45 -14.05 -23.53
C ASN A 45 -2.44 -13.50 -22.51
N VAL A 46 -2.84 -12.53 -21.69
CA VAL A 46 -1.97 -11.91 -20.69
C VAL A 46 -2.52 -12.25 -19.32
N ASP A 47 -1.63 -12.65 -18.40
CA ASP A 47 -2.02 -12.88 -17.01
C ASP A 47 -2.16 -11.54 -16.24
N TRP A 48 -3.30 -10.88 -16.44
CA TRP A 48 -3.62 -9.60 -15.82
C TRP A 48 -3.74 -9.68 -14.31
N TYR A 49 -4.11 -10.84 -13.79
CA TYR A 49 -4.22 -11.08 -12.35
C TYR A 49 -2.84 -10.98 -11.69
N ALA A 50 -1.86 -11.72 -12.22
CA ALA A 50 -0.49 -11.67 -11.72
C ALA A 50 0.16 -10.30 -11.93
N LEU A 51 0.01 -9.73 -13.14
CA LEU A 51 0.55 -8.41 -13.46
C LEU A 51 -0.02 -7.31 -12.56
N GLY A 52 -1.32 -7.36 -12.25
CA GLY A 52 -1.96 -6.41 -11.36
C GLY A 52 -1.34 -6.42 -9.95
N TYR A 53 -1.08 -7.58 -9.40
CA TYR A 53 -0.46 -7.70 -8.07
C TYR A 53 1.01 -7.26 -8.07
N ILE A 54 1.79 -7.68 -9.07
CA ILE A 54 3.18 -7.22 -9.22
C ILE A 54 3.21 -5.70 -9.34
N PHE A 55 2.35 -5.14 -10.18
CA PHE A 55 2.27 -3.69 -10.37
C PHE A 55 1.95 -2.96 -9.06
N LEU A 56 0.96 -3.43 -8.28
CA LEU A 56 0.62 -2.85 -6.98
C LEU A 56 1.79 -2.92 -5.99
N GLN A 57 2.47 -4.06 -5.90
CA GLN A 57 3.62 -4.23 -5.02
C GLN A 57 4.76 -3.28 -5.40
N VAL A 58 5.09 -3.19 -6.69
CA VAL A 58 6.12 -2.27 -7.20
C VAL A 58 5.74 -0.80 -6.96
N CYS A 59 4.47 -0.43 -7.16
CA CYS A 59 3.99 0.92 -6.86
C CYS A 59 4.12 1.25 -5.37
N CYS A 60 3.73 0.35 -4.48
CA CYS A 60 3.86 0.52 -3.03
C CYS A 60 5.32 0.72 -2.62
N MET A 61 6.23 -0.07 -3.18
CA MET A 61 7.66 0.08 -2.94
C MET A 61 8.20 1.41 -3.44
N GLY A 62 7.80 1.81 -4.65
CA GLY A 62 8.16 3.11 -5.21
C GLY A 62 7.71 4.27 -4.32
N LEU A 63 6.48 4.18 -3.78
CA LEU A 63 5.93 5.17 -2.85
C LEU A 63 6.74 5.23 -1.55
N MET A 64 7.07 4.08 -0.94
CA MET A 64 7.88 4.05 0.28
C MET A 64 9.30 4.58 0.04
N ALA A 65 9.94 4.19 -1.07
CA ALA A 65 11.27 4.68 -1.43
C ALA A 65 11.26 6.19 -1.68
N TRP A 66 10.26 6.70 -2.40
CA TRP A 66 10.09 8.13 -2.62
C TRP A 66 9.94 8.88 -1.29
N ARG A 67 9.09 8.38 -0.39
CA ARG A 67 8.89 9.01 0.91
C ARG A 67 10.17 9.05 1.75
N LEU A 68 10.95 7.96 1.75
CA LEU A 68 12.26 7.94 2.43
C LEU A 68 13.24 8.96 1.85
N THR A 69 13.25 9.11 0.53
CA THR A 69 14.11 10.10 -0.13
C THR A 69 13.71 11.52 0.30
N GLU A 70 12.41 11.84 0.29
CA GLU A 70 11.90 13.14 0.76
C GLU A 70 12.28 13.43 2.21
N LEU A 71 12.16 12.44 3.10
CA LEU A 71 12.56 12.58 4.50
C LEU A 71 14.06 12.78 4.67
N GLN A 72 14.87 12.12 3.86
CA GLN A 72 16.31 12.28 3.88
C GLN A 72 16.72 13.67 3.41
N GLU A 73 16.13 14.17 2.30
CA GLU A 73 16.39 15.51 1.79
C GLU A 73 16.06 16.58 2.84
N ARG A 74 14.92 16.47 3.50
CA ARG A 74 14.54 17.38 4.60
C ARG A 74 15.54 17.36 5.75
N ARG A 75 16.05 16.20 6.14
CA ARG A 75 17.09 16.07 7.17
C ARG A 75 18.40 16.73 6.75
N GLU A 76 18.81 16.54 5.50
CA GLU A 76 20.02 17.17 4.95
C GLU A 76 19.91 18.70 4.94
N ASP A 77 18.74 19.23 4.61
CA ASP A 77 18.50 20.68 4.64
C ASP A 77 18.56 21.22 6.07
N CYS A 78 17.99 20.52 7.05
CA CYS A 78 18.12 20.88 8.46
C CYS A 78 19.58 20.83 8.95
N ASP A 79 20.34 19.81 8.55
CA ASP A 79 21.74 19.67 8.91
C ASP A 79 22.62 20.78 8.27
N ARG A 80 22.34 21.14 7.02
CA ARG A 80 23.00 22.29 6.34
C ARG A 80 22.75 23.59 7.08
N LEU A 81 21.49 23.84 7.47
CA LEU A 81 21.12 25.03 8.23
C LEU A 81 21.78 25.06 9.61
N ALA A 82 22.03 23.89 10.21
CA ALA A 82 22.74 23.75 11.48
C ALA A 82 24.28 23.78 11.33
N GLY A 83 24.82 23.98 10.10
CA GLY A 83 26.27 24.02 9.83
C GLY A 83 26.96 22.66 9.92
N ARG A 84 26.21 21.55 9.87
CA ARG A 84 26.74 20.20 9.90
C ARG A 84 27.06 19.70 8.48
N PRO A 85 28.15 18.90 8.30
CA PRO A 85 28.44 18.33 6.97
C PRO A 85 27.33 17.34 6.57
N GLY A 86 26.57 17.70 5.54
CA GLY A 86 25.51 16.84 5.01
C GLY A 86 26.05 15.52 4.46
N ARG A 87 25.37 14.43 4.75
CA ARG A 87 25.72 13.08 4.28
C ARG A 87 25.09 12.88 2.90
N LYS A 88 25.88 12.84 1.85
CA LYS A 88 25.43 12.78 0.43
C LYS A 88 24.91 11.39 -0.04
N ILE A 89 24.83 10.38 0.80
CA ILE A 89 24.51 9.02 0.37
C ILE A 89 23.08 8.68 0.77
N HIS A 90 22.21 8.46 -0.21
CA HIS A 90 20.84 7.98 -0.03
C HIS A 90 20.83 6.47 0.33
N ILE A 91 21.28 6.14 1.54
CA ILE A 91 21.40 4.75 2.00
C ILE A 91 20.04 4.14 2.30
N TRP A 92 19.12 4.91 2.88
CA TRP A 92 17.84 4.38 3.37
C TRP A 92 16.89 3.90 2.26
N PRO A 93 16.69 4.61 1.15
CA PRO A 93 15.91 4.08 0.03
C PRO A 93 16.54 2.82 -0.56
N LEU A 94 17.86 2.79 -0.70
CA LEU A 94 18.57 1.61 -1.19
C LEU A 94 18.44 0.43 -0.21
N ALA A 95 18.61 0.67 1.10
CA ALA A 95 18.44 -0.35 2.12
C ALA A 95 17.01 -0.91 2.14
N LEU A 96 15.98 -0.05 1.94
CA LEU A 96 14.60 -0.48 1.83
C LEU A 96 14.39 -1.38 0.61
N ILE A 97 14.91 -0.97 -0.56
CA ILE A 97 14.79 -1.76 -1.80
C ILE A 97 15.47 -3.13 -1.62
N VAL A 98 16.67 -3.16 -1.04
CA VAL A 98 17.39 -4.43 -0.77
C VAL A 98 16.61 -5.30 0.21
N LEU A 99 16.13 -4.72 1.31
CA LEU A 99 15.32 -5.44 2.30
C LEU A 99 14.04 -5.98 1.68
N TRP A 100 13.38 -5.18 0.86
CA TRP A 100 12.19 -5.62 0.13
C TRP A 100 12.51 -6.76 -0.84
N MET A 101 13.57 -6.65 -1.64
CA MET A 101 14.01 -7.73 -2.53
C MET A 101 14.24 -9.03 -1.76
N ILE A 102 14.83 -8.97 -0.57
CA ILE A 102 15.06 -10.15 0.27
C ILE A 102 13.75 -10.73 0.82
N LEU A 103 12.86 -9.88 1.32
CA LEU A 103 11.62 -10.29 1.97
C LEU A 103 10.52 -10.68 0.98
N ASP A 104 10.48 -10.05 -0.19
CA ASP A 104 9.35 -10.16 -1.14
C ASP A 104 9.66 -11.03 -2.37
N ILE A 105 10.89 -11.52 -2.52
CA ILE A 105 11.21 -12.51 -3.57
C ILE A 105 10.29 -13.73 -3.46
N LYS A 106 10.06 -14.25 -2.24
CA LYS A 106 9.21 -15.40 -2.02
C LYS A 106 7.71 -15.09 -2.23
N PRO A 107 7.13 -14.00 -1.69
CA PRO A 107 5.81 -13.51 -2.02
C PRO A 107 5.59 -13.19 -3.51
N MET A 108 6.59 -12.65 -4.21
CA MET A 108 6.49 -12.41 -5.66
C MET A 108 6.45 -13.69 -6.48
N THR A 109 7.16 -14.74 -6.05
CA THR A 109 7.10 -16.05 -6.72
C THR A 109 5.84 -16.82 -6.36
N GLN A 110 5.23 -16.53 -5.21
CA GLN A 110 3.96 -17.09 -4.73
C GLN A 110 2.93 -15.96 -4.63
N LEU A 111 2.56 -15.39 -5.78
CA LEU A 111 1.59 -14.29 -5.86
C LEU A 111 0.31 -14.65 -5.13
N SER A 112 -0.03 -13.85 -4.13
CA SER A 112 -1.25 -13.99 -3.34
C SER A 112 -1.91 -12.64 -3.11
N PHE A 113 -3.23 -12.60 -3.20
CA PHE A 113 -4.00 -11.40 -2.86
C PHE A 113 -3.77 -10.97 -1.42
N THR A 114 -3.52 -11.93 -0.50
CA THR A 114 -3.24 -11.66 0.92
C THR A 114 -1.92 -10.92 1.10
N THR A 115 -0.85 -11.40 0.45
CA THR A 115 0.48 -10.76 0.56
C THR A 115 0.47 -9.37 -0.09
N THR A 116 -0.20 -9.22 -1.22
CA THR A 116 -0.35 -7.91 -1.88
C THR A 116 -1.15 -6.95 -1.00
N ALA A 117 -2.26 -7.38 -0.40
CA ALA A 117 -3.02 -6.58 0.55
C ALA A 117 -2.16 -6.17 1.76
N ALA A 118 -1.30 -7.06 2.28
CA ALA A 118 -0.40 -6.75 3.38
C ALA A 118 0.65 -5.70 2.99
N VAL A 119 1.21 -5.77 1.78
CA VAL A 119 2.16 -4.75 1.27
C VAL A 119 1.49 -3.38 1.17
N VAL A 120 0.27 -3.32 0.62
CA VAL A 120 -0.52 -2.07 0.57
C VAL A 120 -0.75 -1.54 1.98
N ALA A 121 -1.13 -2.40 2.90
CA ALA A 121 -1.36 -2.10 4.30
C ALA A 121 -0.13 -1.49 5.00
N VAL A 122 1.02 -2.14 4.84
CA VAL A 122 2.30 -1.65 5.39
C VAL A 122 2.65 -0.29 4.79
N THR A 123 2.36 -0.07 3.51
CA THR A 123 2.57 1.23 2.86
C THR A 123 1.72 2.33 3.49
N VAL A 124 0.46 2.05 3.81
CA VAL A 124 -0.43 2.98 4.53
C VAL A 124 0.16 3.35 5.89
N ILE A 125 0.54 2.34 6.69
CA ILE A 125 1.12 2.56 8.02
C ILE A 125 2.41 3.37 7.90
N PHE A 126 3.31 2.98 6.99
CA PHE A 126 4.59 3.65 6.77
C PHE A 126 4.40 5.12 6.38
N TRP A 127 3.50 5.39 5.43
CA TRP A 127 3.20 6.76 5.01
C TRP A 127 2.63 7.59 6.18
N TYR A 128 1.69 7.02 6.92
CA TYR A 128 1.09 7.65 8.08
C TYR A 128 2.14 7.96 9.17
N MET A 129 3.03 7.03 9.47
CA MET A 129 4.10 7.23 10.47
C MET A 129 5.09 8.33 10.06
N THR A 130 5.38 8.45 8.78
CA THR A 130 6.38 9.37 8.26
C THR A 130 5.84 10.75 7.88
N ALA A 131 4.52 10.94 7.83
CA ALA A 131 3.90 12.22 7.55
C ALA A 131 3.94 13.13 8.79
N GLU A 132 4.71 14.23 8.76
CA GLU A 132 4.73 15.25 9.80
C GLU A 132 3.44 16.08 9.76
N GLU A 133 3.09 16.58 8.57
CA GLU A 133 1.83 17.24 8.26
C GLU A 133 1.16 16.51 7.09
N ILE A 134 -0.12 16.18 7.25
CA ILE A 134 -0.89 15.50 6.21
C ILE A 134 -1.44 16.56 5.24
N GLN A 135 -0.88 16.60 4.04
CA GLN A 135 -1.38 17.43 2.95
C GLN A 135 -2.56 16.74 2.25
N ILE A 136 -3.32 17.49 1.45
CA ILE A 136 -4.46 16.95 0.71
C ILE A 136 -4.06 15.80 -0.23
N ARG A 137 -2.86 15.88 -0.82
CA ARG A 137 -2.29 14.80 -1.66
C ARG A 137 -2.09 13.50 -0.87
N ASP A 138 -1.61 13.62 0.37
CA ASP A 138 -1.36 12.47 1.25
C ASP A 138 -2.69 11.83 1.66
N LEU A 139 -3.71 12.68 1.93
CA LEU A 139 -5.06 12.23 2.24
C LEU A 139 -5.66 11.42 1.09
N VAL A 140 -5.58 11.92 -0.13
CA VAL A 140 -6.06 11.22 -1.33
C VAL A 140 -5.33 9.90 -1.51
N LEU A 141 -3.99 9.91 -1.41
CA LEU A 141 -3.17 8.69 -1.55
C LEU A 141 -3.54 7.65 -0.49
N LEU A 142 -3.65 8.04 0.78
CA LEU A 142 -4.03 7.15 1.87
C LEU A 142 -5.43 6.58 1.66
N THR A 143 -6.39 7.40 1.20
CA THR A 143 -7.75 6.94 0.90
C THR A 143 -7.74 5.88 -0.20
N VAL A 144 -6.99 6.12 -1.30
CA VAL A 144 -6.86 5.15 -2.40
C VAL A 144 -6.21 3.85 -1.92
N LEU A 145 -5.14 3.93 -1.13
CA LEU A 145 -4.45 2.74 -0.60
C LEU A 145 -5.34 1.97 0.39
N CYS A 146 -6.09 2.65 1.26
CA CYS A 146 -7.07 2.01 2.15
C CYS A 146 -8.15 1.31 1.34
N PHE A 147 -8.73 1.98 0.34
CA PHE A 147 -9.72 1.38 -0.55
C PHE A 147 -9.17 0.14 -1.26
N LEU A 148 -7.96 0.20 -1.82
CA LEU A 148 -7.30 -0.96 -2.45
C LEU A 148 -7.06 -2.09 -1.45
N SER A 149 -6.68 -1.78 -0.20
CA SER A 149 -6.51 -2.81 0.84
C SER A 149 -7.83 -3.52 1.16
N ILE A 150 -8.95 -2.79 1.22
CA ILE A 150 -10.30 -3.34 1.40
C ILE A 150 -10.66 -4.25 0.22
N GLU A 151 -10.49 -3.75 -1.00
CA GLU A 151 -10.81 -4.46 -2.23
C GLU A 151 -9.99 -5.76 -2.39
N LEU A 152 -8.72 -5.73 -2.00
CA LEU A 152 -7.87 -6.92 -2.05
C LEU A 152 -8.22 -7.92 -0.95
N ARG A 153 -8.34 -7.46 0.29
CA ARG A 153 -8.73 -8.32 1.42
C ARG A 153 -9.20 -7.52 2.63
N PHE A 154 -10.49 -7.50 2.87
CA PHE A 154 -11.09 -6.79 4.00
C PHE A 154 -10.52 -7.19 5.38
N SER A 155 -10.20 -8.47 5.59
CA SER A 155 -9.62 -8.93 6.86
C SER A 155 -8.24 -8.32 7.16
N VAL A 156 -7.41 -8.10 6.12
CA VAL A 156 -6.10 -7.42 6.27
C VAL A 156 -6.32 -5.96 6.62
N PHE A 157 -7.27 -5.30 5.98
CA PHE A 157 -7.63 -3.93 6.33
C PHE A 157 -8.07 -3.81 7.79
N CYS A 158 -8.90 -4.73 8.29
CA CYS A 158 -9.31 -4.75 9.70
C CYS A 158 -8.13 -4.92 10.67
N MET A 159 -7.04 -5.58 10.28
CA MET A 159 -5.82 -5.69 11.09
C MET A 159 -5.02 -4.38 11.14
N ILE A 160 -5.13 -3.53 10.12
CA ILE A 160 -4.44 -2.23 10.09
C ILE A 160 -5.11 -1.22 11.02
N LEU A 161 -6.43 -1.27 11.14
CA LEU A 161 -7.21 -0.30 11.91
C LEU A 161 -6.71 -0.11 13.35
N PRO A 162 -6.47 -1.18 14.16
CA PRO A 162 -5.94 -1.02 15.51
C PRO A 162 -4.55 -0.38 15.53
N VAL A 163 -3.69 -0.71 14.56
CA VAL A 163 -2.33 -0.15 14.46
C VAL A 163 -2.40 1.35 14.15
N CYS A 164 -3.18 1.75 13.15
CA CYS A 164 -3.38 3.16 12.82
C CYS A 164 -4.04 3.92 13.97
N GLY A 165 -5.00 3.31 14.66
CA GLY A 165 -5.66 3.87 15.84
C GLY A 165 -4.68 4.09 17.01
N LEU A 166 -3.82 3.11 17.28
CA LEU A 166 -2.77 3.24 18.29
C LEU A 166 -1.77 4.36 17.95
N LEU A 167 -1.29 4.39 16.71
CA LEU A 167 -0.38 5.44 16.23
C LEU A 167 -1.01 6.83 16.31
N TRP A 168 -2.30 6.92 15.99
CA TRP A 168 -3.05 8.16 16.14
C TRP A 168 -3.13 8.59 17.61
N LEU A 169 -3.44 7.66 18.54
CA LEU A 169 -3.47 7.94 19.98
C LEU A 169 -2.12 8.42 20.49
N LEU A 170 -1.03 7.79 20.07
CA LEU A 170 0.33 8.21 20.43
C LEU A 170 0.62 9.64 19.94
N ARG A 171 0.28 9.98 18.70
CA ARG A 171 0.41 11.36 18.18
C ARG A 171 -0.43 12.37 18.93
N VAL A 172 -1.68 12.03 19.28
CA VAL A 172 -2.54 12.88 20.12
C VAL A 172 -1.90 13.12 21.48
N TRP A 173 -1.28 12.09 22.04
CA TRP A 173 -0.63 12.19 23.35
C TRP A 173 0.64 13.05 23.32
N GLU A 174 1.48 12.88 22.30
CA GLU A 174 2.68 13.70 22.09
C GLU A 174 2.35 15.16 21.83
N ASN A 175 1.27 15.44 21.10
CA ASN A 175 0.86 16.79 20.69
C ASN A 175 -0.17 17.44 21.64
N LYS A 176 -0.17 17.14 22.94
CA LYS A 176 -1.10 17.70 23.93
C LYS A 176 -1.17 19.24 24.01
N GLY A 177 -0.38 19.98 23.23
CA GLY A 177 -0.37 21.45 23.16
C GLY A 177 -0.61 22.02 21.76
N ALA A 178 -0.73 21.21 20.71
CA ALA A 178 -0.88 21.67 19.35
C ALA A 178 -2.34 21.72 18.87
N ASP A 179 -2.59 22.54 17.86
CA ASP A 179 -3.92 22.86 17.34
C ASP A 179 -4.74 21.60 16.99
N LYS A 180 -5.89 21.45 17.63
CA LYS A 180 -6.78 20.28 17.53
C LYS A 180 -7.29 19.99 16.11
N LYS A 181 -7.21 20.94 15.19
CA LYS A 181 -7.70 20.79 13.82
C LYS A 181 -6.94 19.72 13.01
N ASN A 182 -5.64 19.56 13.25
CA ASN A 182 -4.80 18.59 12.51
C ASN A 182 -4.91 17.15 13.05
N LEU A 183 -5.59 16.95 14.18
CA LEU A 183 -5.72 15.64 14.84
C LEU A 183 -6.74 14.70 14.19
N TRP A 184 -7.76 15.26 13.51
CA TRP A 184 -8.83 14.46 12.88
C TRP A 184 -8.53 14.04 11.43
N ILE A 185 -7.63 14.75 10.77
CA ILE A 185 -7.30 14.50 9.36
C ILE A 185 -6.84 13.05 9.10
N PRO A 186 -6.05 12.40 9.99
CA PRO A 186 -5.59 11.03 9.74
C PRO A 186 -6.66 9.95 9.76
N ILE A 187 -7.82 10.21 10.40
CA ILE A 187 -8.92 9.23 10.48
C ILE A 187 -9.82 9.32 9.26
N ALA A 188 -9.86 10.47 8.58
CA ALA A 188 -10.72 10.71 7.44
C ALA A 188 -10.55 9.67 6.30
N PRO A 189 -9.33 9.22 5.90
CA PRO A 189 -9.17 8.19 4.88
C PRO A 189 -9.77 6.84 5.27
N VAL A 190 -9.68 6.50 6.56
CA VAL A 190 -10.21 5.23 7.10
C VAL A 190 -11.73 5.24 7.15
N LEU A 191 -12.34 6.41 7.40
CA LEU A 191 -13.80 6.55 7.41
C LEU A 191 -14.39 6.72 6.01
N ALA A 192 -13.58 7.16 5.05
CA ALA A 192 -14.00 7.39 3.66
C ALA A 192 -13.82 6.15 2.77
N ALA A 193 -13.03 5.15 3.20
CA ALA A 193 -12.79 3.89 2.51
C ALA A 193 -13.85 2.84 2.88
#